data_fc71d12f0be06a3a7d40349625ad99ae
#
_entry.id   fc71d12f0be06a3a7d40349625ad99ae
#
_cell.length_a   1.000
_cell.length_b   1.000
_cell.length_c   1.000
_cell.angle_alpha   90.00
_cell.angle_beta   90.00
_cell.angle_gamma   90.00
#
_symmetry.space_group_name_H-M   'P 1'
#
loop_
_entity.id
_entity.type
_entity.pdbx_description
1 polymer ?
#
loop_
_entity_poly.entity_id
_entity_poly.type
_entity_poly.pdbx_seq_one_letter_code
_entity_poly.pdbx_strand_id
1 'polypeptide(L)'
;MTKTSDNPADPFKKALAEATKVMAHDPDLTVSYSVDPAGVSGDTMRLPQVSRRMTRDEVLVARGTADALALHRRYHDAGTHARYAPRGEMARELYEAMETARCEAMGARDMPGTAKNIDARIGAEAARRGYDGIADASDAPLPVAAGYLIRHLATGRELPEAARNVMDLWRGYIEEQAGATLEELQDTLADQGDFARFARKVIEDLGYGDQLGEDPDLEEDEQDEAEESAEENEPDSTGEEE
;
A
#
# COMPACT_ATOMS: atom_id res chain seq x y z
N MET A 1 -30.63 11.92 -34.54
CA MET A 1 -29.33 12.54 -34.28
C MET A 1 -29.25 12.87 -32.80
N THR A 2 -28.73 11.96 -31.98
CA THR A 2 -28.48 12.18 -30.55
C THR A 2 -27.31 13.15 -30.43
N LYS A 3 -27.58 14.36 -29.92
CA LYS A 3 -26.51 15.28 -29.50
C LYS A 3 -25.67 14.57 -28.45
N THR A 4 -24.49 14.15 -28.82
CA THR A 4 -23.46 13.78 -27.85
C THR A 4 -23.26 14.99 -26.95
N SER A 5 -23.62 14.84 -25.67
CA SER A 5 -23.38 15.89 -24.68
C SER A 5 -21.87 16.03 -24.56
N ASP A 6 -21.34 17.14 -25.11
CA ASP A 6 -19.91 17.44 -25.08
C ASP A 6 -19.53 17.79 -23.63
N ASN A 7 -19.26 16.77 -22.84
CA ASN A 7 -18.84 16.94 -21.48
C ASN A 7 -17.31 17.19 -21.46
N PRO A 8 -16.85 18.38 -21.05
CA PRO A 8 -15.42 18.71 -21.06
C PRO A 8 -14.56 17.78 -20.18
N ALA A 9 -15.17 17.03 -19.24
CA ALA A 9 -14.47 16.04 -18.43
C ALA A 9 -14.20 14.72 -19.18
N ASP A 10 -14.88 14.42 -20.29
CA ASP A 10 -14.74 13.13 -20.98
C ASP A 10 -13.34 12.92 -21.59
N PRO A 11 -12.71 13.91 -22.26
CA PRO A 11 -11.33 13.77 -22.72
C PRO A 11 -10.34 13.54 -21.57
N PHE A 12 -10.52 14.23 -20.45
CA PHE A 12 -9.69 14.04 -19.27
C PHE A 12 -9.84 12.62 -18.70
N LYS A 13 -11.08 12.14 -18.51
CA LYS A 13 -11.37 10.80 -18.01
C LYS A 13 -10.75 9.73 -18.91
N LYS A 14 -10.88 9.88 -20.22
CA LYS A 14 -10.26 8.95 -21.19
C LYS A 14 -8.74 8.94 -21.07
N ALA A 15 -8.11 10.11 -21.01
CA ALA A 15 -6.66 10.21 -20.87
C ALA A 15 -6.18 9.63 -19.54
N LEU A 16 -6.89 9.89 -18.44
CA LEU A 16 -6.58 9.36 -17.14
C LEU A 16 -6.71 7.84 -17.11
N ALA A 17 -7.77 7.27 -17.71
CA ALA A 17 -7.96 5.84 -17.79
C ALA A 17 -6.79 5.14 -18.53
N GLU A 18 -6.37 5.68 -19.67
CA GLU A 18 -5.23 5.12 -20.42
C GLU A 18 -3.91 5.24 -19.64
N ALA A 19 -3.66 6.38 -18.98
CA ALA A 19 -2.49 6.56 -18.13
C ALA A 19 -2.48 5.57 -16.96
N THR A 20 -3.63 5.31 -16.34
CA THR A 20 -3.82 4.36 -15.25
C THR A 20 -3.45 2.94 -15.67
N LYS A 21 -3.91 2.48 -16.86
CA LYS A 21 -3.58 1.16 -17.40
C LYS A 21 -2.07 0.98 -17.60
N VAL A 22 -1.43 1.99 -18.20
CA VAL A 22 0.03 1.97 -18.44
C VAL A 22 0.78 1.92 -17.12
N MET A 23 0.38 2.72 -16.13
CA MET A 23 1.02 2.77 -14.82
C MET A 23 0.83 1.47 -14.04
N ALA A 24 -0.35 0.86 -14.12
CA ALA A 24 -0.66 -0.43 -13.50
C ALA A 24 0.05 -1.62 -14.18
N HIS A 25 0.68 -1.43 -15.35
CA HIS A 25 1.17 -2.50 -16.22
C HIS A 25 0.07 -3.51 -16.60
N ASP A 26 -1.16 -3.02 -16.73
CA ASP A 26 -2.33 -3.84 -17.03
C ASP A 26 -3.15 -3.21 -18.16
N PRO A 27 -2.91 -3.60 -19.42
CA PRO A 27 -3.62 -3.04 -20.58
C PRO A 27 -5.10 -3.43 -20.63
N ASP A 28 -5.45 -4.55 -19.99
CA ASP A 28 -6.82 -5.10 -20.00
C ASP A 28 -7.68 -4.53 -18.86
N LEU A 29 -7.07 -3.74 -17.94
CA LEU A 29 -7.76 -3.10 -16.83
C LEU A 29 -8.92 -2.24 -17.32
N THR A 30 -10.11 -2.48 -16.79
CA THR A 30 -11.28 -1.64 -17.03
C THR A 30 -11.32 -0.48 -16.04
N VAL A 31 -11.33 0.75 -16.52
CA VAL A 31 -11.42 1.95 -15.66
C VAL A 31 -12.80 2.56 -15.76
N SER A 32 -13.48 2.70 -14.63
CA SER A 32 -14.81 3.32 -14.50
C SER A 32 -14.78 4.53 -13.58
N TYR A 33 -15.80 5.39 -13.66
CA TYR A 33 -15.93 6.61 -12.84
C TYR A 33 -17.28 6.60 -12.12
N SER A 34 -17.26 6.76 -10.80
CA SER A 34 -18.47 6.73 -9.96
C SER A 34 -18.37 7.72 -8.81
N VAL A 35 -19.51 7.99 -8.18
CA VAL A 35 -19.61 8.70 -6.89
C VAL A 35 -19.34 7.77 -5.71
N ASP A 36 -19.39 6.46 -5.94
CA ASP A 36 -19.04 5.46 -4.93
C ASP A 36 -17.54 5.51 -4.59
N PRO A 37 -17.13 4.94 -3.46
CA PRO A 37 -15.72 4.89 -3.07
C PRO A 37 -14.83 4.30 -4.17
N ALA A 38 -13.69 4.93 -4.41
CA ALA A 38 -12.69 4.42 -5.35
C ALA A 38 -12.10 3.10 -4.85
N GLY A 39 -11.66 2.25 -5.77
CA GLY A 39 -11.08 0.95 -5.43
C GLY A 39 -10.95 0.04 -6.64
N VAL A 40 -10.42 -1.16 -6.41
CA VAL A 40 -10.24 -2.21 -7.42
C VAL A 40 -11.09 -3.43 -7.06
N SER A 41 -11.74 -4.02 -8.06
CA SER A 41 -12.47 -5.27 -7.92
C SER A 41 -12.26 -6.11 -9.18
N GLY A 42 -11.51 -7.20 -9.05
CA GLY A 42 -11.05 -7.97 -10.21
C GLY A 42 -10.28 -7.11 -11.20
N ASP A 43 -10.70 -7.11 -12.46
CA ASP A 43 -10.08 -6.31 -13.52
C ASP A 43 -10.75 -4.93 -13.72
N THR A 44 -11.53 -4.48 -12.74
CA THR A 44 -12.18 -3.18 -12.80
C THR A 44 -11.65 -2.26 -11.70
N MET A 45 -11.14 -1.10 -12.12
CA MET A 45 -10.75 -0.01 -11.23
C MET A 45 -11.79 1.11 -11.29
N ARG A 46 -12.32 1.48 -10.13
CA ARG A 46 -13.26 2.57 -9.99
C ARG A 46 -12.57 3.82 -9.48
N LEU A 47 -12.65 4.90 -10.23
CA LEU A 47 -12.09 6.21 -9.92
C LEU A 47 -13.18 7.19 -9.51
N PRO A 48 -12.82 8.27 -8.79
CA PRO A 48 -13.75 9.31 -8.41
C PRO A 48 -14.35 10.01 -9.65
N GLN A 49 -15.63 10.34 -9.57
CA GLN A 49 -16.30 11.14 -10.58
C GLN A 49 -15.75 12.57 -10.58
N VAL A 50 -15.38 13.07 -11.75
CA VAL A 50 -14.95 14.45 -11.95
C VAL A 50 -16.12 15.26 -12.50
N SER A 51 -16.39 16.42 -11.91
CA SER A 51 -17.47 17.31 -12.34
C SER A 51 -17.18 17.94 -13.70
N ARG A 52 -18.22 18.50 -14.34
CA ARG A 52 -18.05 19.26 -15.60
C ARG A 52 -17.17 20.50 -15.45
N ARG A 53 -17.03 21.04 -14.23
CA ARG A 53 -16.20 22.22 -13.93
C ARG A 53 -14.71 21.88 -13.93
N MET A 54 -14.36 20.62 -13.63
CA MET A 54 -12.98 20.16 -13.56
C MET A 54 -12.09 21.11 -12.76
N THR A 55 -12.49 21.38 -11.51
CA THR A 55 -11.64 22.21 -10.65
C THR A 55 -10.26 21.56 -10.51
N ARG A 56 -9.26 22.38 -10.22
CA ARG A 56 -7.89 21.89 -10.05
C ARG A 56 -7.82 20.79 -9.00
N ASP A 57 -8.53 20.96 -7.89
CA ASP A 57 -8.50 20.02 -6.77
C ASP A 57 -9.18 18.70 -7.13
N GLU A 58 -10.34 18.73 -7.82
CA GLU A 58 -10.98 17.51 -8.34
C GLU A 58 -10.06 16.74 -9.28
N VAL A 59 -9.35 17.44 -10.17
CA VAL A 59 -8.41 16.83 -11.13
C VAL A 59 -7.22 16.22 -10.40
N LEU A 60 -6.65 16.91 -9.42
CA LEU A 60 -5.50 16.41 -8.65
C LEU A 60 -5.88 15.20 -7.78
N VAL A 61 -7.04 15.25 -7.11
CA VAL A 61 -7.53 14.14 -6.31
C VAL A 61 -7.84 12.92 -7.21
N ALA A 62 -8.47 13.13 -8.36
CA ALA A 62 -8.74 12.03 -9.28
C ALA A 62 -7.45 11.39 -9.82
N ARG A 63 -6.44 12.20 -10.15
CA ARG A 63 -5.11 11.70 -10.55
C ARG A 63 -4.43 10.96 -9.40
N GLY A 64 -4.37 11.56 -8.21
CA GLY A 64 -3.72 10.95 -7.05
C GLY A 64 -4.37 9.62 -6.65
N THR A 65 -5.69 9.51 -6.79
CA THR A 65 -6.41 8.25 -6.56
C THR A 65 -6.08 7.22 -7.64
N ALA A 66 -6.07 7.63 -8.91
CA ALA A 66 -5.72 6.75 -10.02
C ALA A 66 -4.27 6.25 -9.91
N ASP A 67 -3.34 7.16 -9.61
CA ASP A 67 -1.92 6.84 -9.44
C ASP A 67 -1.71 5.85 -8.27
N ALA A 68 -2.32 6.11 -7.12
CA ALA A 68 -2.19 5.22 -5.95
C ALA A 68 -2.73 3.81 -6.22
N LEU A 69 -3.92 3.69 -6.82
CA LEU A 69 -4.51 2.40 -7.16
C LEU A 69 -3.72 1.65 -8.25
N ALA A 70 -3.20 2.38 -9.24
CA ALA A 70 -2.38 1.80 -10.29
C ALA A 70 -1.04 1.29 -9.76
N LEU A 71 -0.40 2.05 -8.87
CA LEU A 71 0.85 1.66 -8.22
C LEU A 71 0.65 0.46 -7.29
N HIS A 72 -0.45 0.42 -6.55
CA HIS A 72 -0.80 -0.75 -5.76
C HIS A 72 -0.96 -1.99 -6.66
N ARG A 73 -1.72 -1.89 -7.77
CA ARG A 73 -1.85 -3.02 -8.70
C ARG A 73 -0.52 -3.46 -9.33
N ARG A 74 0.41 -2.53 -9.51
CA ARG A 74 1.73 -2.80 -10.11
C ARG A 74 2.71 -3.46 -9.17
N TYR A 75 2.75 -3.04 -7.90
CA TYR A 75 3.81 -3.37 -6.94
C TYR A 75 3.34 -4.30 -5.82
N HIS A 76 2.05 -4.59 -5.75
CA HIS A 76 1.47 -5.44 -4.73
C HIS A 76 1.15 -6.83 -5.28
N ASP A 77 1.73 -7.84 -4.69
CA ASP A 77 1.38 -9.25 -4.89
C ASP A 77 0.48 -9.73 -3.75
N ALA A 78 -0.73 -10.16 -4.09
CA ALA A 78 -1.72 -10.57 -3.11
C ALA A 78 -1.33 -11.87 -2.37
N GLY A 79 -0.58 -12.76 -3.02
CA GLY A 79 -0.10 -14.01 -2.43
C GLY A 79 0.92 -13.74 -1.32
N THR A 80 1.96 -12.97 -1.64
CA THR A 80 2.96 -12.52 -0.67
C THR A 80 2.32 -11.74 0.46
N HIS A 81 1.38 -10.82 0.15
CA HIS A 81 0.69 -10.05 1.17
C HIS A 81 -0.09 -10.95 2.14
N ALA A 82 -0.88 -11.89 1.62
CA ALA A 82 -1.69 -12.79 2.43
C ALA A 82 -0.83 -13.72 3.31
N ARG A 83 0.32 -14.17 2.80
CA ARG A 83 1.27 -15.02 3.54
C ARG A 83 1.75 -14.35 4.84
N TYR A 84 2.09 -13.06 4.78
CA TYR A 84 2.63 -12.31 5.92
C TYR A 84 1.57 -11.53 6.71
N ALA A 85 0.29 -11.55 6.30
CA ALA A 85 -0.78 -10.77 6.91
C ALA A 85 -0.99 -11.12 8.38
N PRO A 86 -0.99 -10.14 9.31
CA PRO A 86 -1.28 -10.36 10.72
C PRO A 86 -2.70 -10.88 10.97
N ARG A 87 -2.89 -11.60 12.08
CA ARG A 87 -4.21 -12.11 12.48
C ARG A 87 -5.07 -11.09 13.21
N GLY A 88 -4.47 -10.24 14.06
CA GLY A 88 -5.16 -9.23 14.84
C GLY A 88 -5.51 -7.98 14.04
N GLU A 89 -6.53 -7.26 14.48
CA GLU A 89 -7.11 -6.12 13.75
C GLU A 89 -6.13 -4.94 13.62
N MET A 90 -5.56 -4.49 14.75
CA MET A 90 -4.63 -3.36 14.75
C MET A 90 -3.35 -3.67 13.97
N ALA A 91 -2.78 -4.85 14.16
CA ALA A 91 -1.60 -5.28 13.42
C ALA A 91 -1.88 -5.33 11.89
N ARG A 92 -3.06 -5.79 11.49
CA ARG A 92 -3.47 -5.82 10.09
C ARG A 92 -3.63 -4.42 9.52
N GLU A 93 -4.27 -3.50 10.22
CA GLU A 93 -4.41 -2.11 9.78
C GLU A 93 -3.05 -1.42 9.62
N LEU A 94 -2.10 -1.66 10.54
CA LEU A 94 -0.73 -1.19 10.42
C LEU A 94 -0.03 -1.76 9.17
N TYR A 95 -0.15 -3.07 8.97
CA TYR A 95 0.45 -3.77 7.83
C TYR A 95 -0.08 -3.24 6.49
N GLU A 96 -1.40 -3.09 6.34
CA GLU A 96 -2.05 -2.53 5.15
C GLU A 96 -1.63 -1.07 4.88
N ALA A 97 -1.54 -0.26 5.93
CA ALA A 97 -1.14 1.14 5.80
C ALA A 97 0.32 1.27 5.34
N MET A 98 1.21 0.45 5.88
CA MET A 98 2.62 0.43 5.49
C MET A 98 2.82 -0.10 4.07
N GLU A 99 2.13 -1.18 3.67
CA GLU A 99 2.19 -1.71 2.31
C GLU A 99 1.65 -0.70 1.27
N THR A 100 0.56 -0.01 1.60
CA THR A 100 0.06 1.09 0.76
C THR A 100 1.13 2.18 0.59
N ALA A 101 1.80 2.56 1.68
CA ALA A 101 2.86 3.56 1.66
C ALA A 101 4.07 3.09 0.82
N ARG A 102 4.45 1.81 0.89
CA ARG A 102 5.50 1.21 0.05
C ARG A 102 5.18 1.33 -1.43
N CYS A 103 4.01 0.87 -1.85
CA CYS A 103 3.58 0.94 -3.26
C CYS A 103 3.59 2.39 -3.79
N GLU A 104 3.08 3.34 -3.00
CA GLU A 104 3.08 4.76 -3.35
C GLU A 104 4.50 5.35 -3.39
N ALA A 105 5.38 4.94 -2.48
CA ALA A 105 6.76 5.42 -2.44
C ALA A 105 7.56 4.93 -3.64
N MET A 106 7.41 3.66 -4.05
CA MET A 106 8.03 3.11 -5.26
C MET A 106 7.67 3.96 -6.49
N GLY A 107 6.39 4.22 -6.69
CA GLY A 107 5.95 5.07 -7.81
C GLY A 107 6.42 6.51 -7.70
N ALA A 108 6.46 7.09 -6.50
CA ALA A 108 6.89 8.47 -6.29
C ALA A 108 8.40 8.68 -6.58
N ARG A 109 9.22 7.66 -6.36
CA ARG A 109 10.67 7.66 -6.66
C ARG A 109 10.91 7.60 -8.16
N ASP A 110 10.20 6.75 -8.87
CA ASP A 110 10.38 6.52 -10.30
C ASP A 110 9.72 7.61 -11.16
N MET A 111 8.61 8.14 -10.70
CA MET A 111 7.76 9.07 -11.44
C MET A 111 7.39 10.31 -10.59
N PRO A 112 8.20 11.37 -10.62
CA PRO A 112 7.98 12.56 -9.76
C PRO A 112 6.61 13.23 -9.92
N GLY A 113 5.93 13.02 -11.05
CA GLY A 113 4.56 13.52 -11.28
C GLY A 113 3.52 12.84 -10.37
N THR A 114 3.68 11.54 -10.11
CA THR A 114 2.77 10.78 -9.23
C THR A 114 2.89 11.24 -7.78
N ALA A 115 4.10 11.57 -7.33
CA ALA A 115 4.34 12.04 -5.98
C ALA A 115 3.43 13.24 -5.62
N LYS A 116 3.35 14.25 -6.52
CA LYS A 116 2.52 15.44 -6.30
C LYS A 116 1.01 15.12 -6.34
N ASN A 117 0.60 14.22 -7.22
CA ASN A 117 -0.80 13.81 -7.32
C ASN A 117 -1.23 13.06 -6.06
N ILE A 118 -0.39 12.16 -5.56
CA ILE A 118 -0.63 11.40 -4.33
C ILE A 118 -0.63 12.34 -3.11
N ASP A 119 0.30 13.30 -3.03
CA ASP A 119 0.29 14.32 -1.96
C ASP A 119 -1.03 15.10 -1.94
N ALA A 120 -1.56 15.49 -3.12
CA ALA A 120 -2.85 16.19 -3.21
C ALA A 120 -4.02 15.30 -2.73
N ARG A 121 -4.02 14.00 -3.07
CA ARG A 121 -5.00 13.03 -2.57
C ARG A 121 -4.93 12.88 -1.05
N ILE A 122 -3.72 12.68 -0.52
CA ILE A 122 -3.48 12.56 0.92
C ILE A 122 -3.97 13.81 1.66
N GLY A 123 -3.63 15.00 1.16
CA GLY A 123 -4.07 16.25 1.76
C GLY A 123 -5.59 16.43 1.77
N ALA A 124 -6.25 16.10 0.65
CA ALA A 124 -7.70 16.16 0.55
C ALA A 124 -8.40 15.14 1.48
N GLU A 125 -7.84 13.93 1.58
CA GLU A 125 -8.35 12.88 2.47
C GLU A 125 -8.18 13.28 3.95
N ALA A 126 -7.00 13.75 4.33
CA ALA A 126 -6.70 14.19 5.69
C ALA A 126 -7.59 15.36 6.11
N ALA A 127 -7.79 16.36 5.25
CA ALA A 127 -8.69 17.47 5.49
C ALA A 127 -10.16 17.01 5.62
N ARG A 128 -10.60 16.10 4.76
CA ARG A 128 -11.96 15.54 4.82
C ARG A 128 -12.21 14.78 6.13
N ARG A 129 -11.18 14.13 6.69
CA ARG A 129 -11.24 13.42 7.97
C ARG A 129 -11.04 14.35 9.19
N GLY A 130 -10.73 15.61 8.96
CA GLY A 130 -10.51 16.59 10.04
C GLY A 130 -9.20 16.36 10.80
N TYR A 131 -8.19 15.78 10.16
CA TYR A 131 -6.91 15.46 10.79
C TYR A 131 -6.12 16.68 11.23
N ASP A 132 -6.35 17.83 10.62
CA ASP A 132 -5.78 19.12 11.01
C ASP A 132 -6.27 19.60 12.38
N GLY A 133 -7.46 19.17 12.83
CA GLY A 133 -8.05 19.51 14.11
C GLY A 133 -7.73 18.57 15.27
N ILE A 134 -7.03 17.44 15.03
CA ILE A 134 -6.67 16.48 16.08
C ILE A 134 -5.52 17.04 16.92
N ALA A 135 -5.70 17.07 18.23
CA ALA A 135 -4.71 17.60 19.18
C ALA A 135 -4.07 16.52 20.05
N ASP A 136 -4.68 15.35 20.15
CA ASP A 136 -4.22 14.26 21.00
C ASP A 136 -3.97 12.99 20.17
N ALA A 137 -2.87 12.28 20.46
CA ALA A 137 -2.52 11.05 19.76
C ALA A 137 -3.60 9.95 19.93
N SER A 138 -4.31 9.93 21.06
CA SER A 138 -5.39 8.98 21.29
C SER A 138 -6.56 9.10 20.29
N ASP A 139 -6.72 10.28 19.69
CA ASP A 139 -7.75 10.55 18.68
C ASP A 139 -7.23 10.35 17.24
N ALA A 140 -5.90 10.22 17.08
CA ALA A 140 -5.24 10.03 15.79
C ALA A 140 -5.04 8.55 15.50
N PRO A 141 -5.46 8.03 14.32
CA PRO A 141 -5.29 6.62 14.01
C PRO A 141 -3.81 6.26 13.79
N LEU A 142 -3.25 5.43 14.67
CA LEU A 142 -1.86 4.97 14.61
C LEU A 142 -1.50 4.33 13.25
N PRO A 143 -2.34 3.47 12.64
CA PRO A 143 -2.02 2.89 11.33
C PRO A 143 -1.80 3.96 10.24
N VAL A 144 -2.62 5.02 10.25
CA VAL A 144 -2.48 6.13 9.30
C VAL A 144 -1.18 6.90 9.56
N ALA A 145 -0.84 7.15 10.81
CA ALA A 145 0.41 7.82 11.20
C ALA A 145 1.64 7.00 10.77
N ALA A 146 1.61 5.68 10.99
CA ALA A 146 2.67 4.76 10.57
C ALA A 146 2.85 4.75 9.04
N GLY A 147 1.76 4.62 8.28
CA GLY A 147 1.81 4.69 6.81
C GLY A 147 2.37 6.03 6.31
N TYR A 148 1.99 7.14 6.91
CA TYR A 148 2.52 8.46 6.58
C TYR A 148 4.01 8.59 6.92
N LEU A 149 4.45 8.06 8.05
CA LEU A 149 5.87 8.05 8.43
C LEU A 149 6.70 7.19 7.46
N ILE A 150 6.26 5.98 7.13
CA ILE A 150 6.90 5.13 6.13
C ILE A 150 7.04 5.86 4.79
N ARG A 151 5.94 6.48 4.29
CA ARG A 151 6.00 7.27 3.05
C ARG A 151 7.00 8.42 3.15
N HIS A 152 7.02 9.17 4.26
CA HIS A 152 7.96 10.26 4.49
C HIS A 152 9.41 9.77 4.44
N LEU A 153 9.74 8.73 5.19
CA LEU A 153 11.07 8.14 5.25
C LEU A 153 11.50 7.53 3.92
N ALA A 154 10.60 6.84 3.22
CA ALA A 154 10.90 6.20 1.93
C ALA A 154 11.15 7.20 0.80
N THR A 155 10.50 8.37 0.82
CA THR A 155 10.56 9.34 -0.29
C THR A 155 11.36 10.60 0.03
N GLY A 156 11.64 10.88 1.30
CA GLY A 156 12.19 12.15 1.77
C GLY A 156 11.28 13.36 1.58
N ARG A 157 9.98 13.14 1.29
CA ARG A 157 9.02 14.19 0.97
C ARG A 157 8.23 14.60 2.20
N GLU A 158 8.02 15.90 2.35
CA GLU A 158 7.09 16.43 3.35
C GLU A 158 5.64 16.08 2.98
N LEU A 159 4.85 15.75 4.01
CA LEU A 159 3.42 15.53 3.88
C LEU A 159 2.63 16.85 3.84
N PRO A 160 1.43 16.86 3.23
CA PRO A 160 0.47 17.94 3.39
C PRO A 160 0.17 18.21 4.86
N GLU A 161 -0.11 19.47 5.20
CA GLU A 161 -0.21 19.94 6.59
C GLU A 161 -1.15 19.10 7.47
N ALA A 162 -2.38 18.82 7.00
CA ALA A 162 -3.34 18.01 7.75
C ALA A 162 -2.85 16.57 7.99
N ALA A 163 -2.18 15.96 7.02
CA ALA A 163 -1.61 14.61 7.15
C ALA A 163 -0.39 14.60 8.07
N ARG A 164 0.45 15.64 7.98
CA ARG A 164 1.62 15.80 8.85
C ARG A 164 1.22 15.88 10.32
N ASN A 165 0.12 16.56 10.64
CA ASN A 165 -0.37 16.64 12.02
C ASN A 165 -0.56 15.26 12.67
N VAL A 166 -1.25 14.35 11.99
CA VAL A 166 -1.44 12.97 12.50
C VAL A 166 -0.12 12.20 12.61
N MET A 167 0.78 12.35 11.64
CA MET A 167 2.10 11.73 11.71
C MET A 167 2.90 12.26 12.89
N ASP A 168 2.93 13.58 13.08
CA ASP A 168 3.75 14.21 14.12
C ASP A 168 3.28 13.87 15.55
N LEU A 169 1.97 13.63 15.75
CA LEU A 169 1.42 13.15 17.02
C LEU A 169 1.97 11.79 17.46
N TRP A 170 2.28 10.91 16.50
CA TRP A 170 2.78 9.57 16.76
C TRP A 170 4.28 9.39 16.49
N ARG A 171 4.90 10.31 15.77
CA ARG A 171 6.30 10.19 15.32
C ARG A 171 7.24 9.84 16.47
N GLY A 172 7.19 10.58 17.58
CA GLY A 172 8.09 10.36 18.71
C GLY A 172 7.95 8.96 19.30
N TYR A 173 6.71 8.47 19.43
CA TYR A 173 6.45 7.10 19.91
C TYR A 173 6.96 6.06 18.92
N ILE A 174 6.66 6.20 17.63
CA ILE A 174 7.07 5.21 16.62
C ILE A 174 8.60 5.17 16.50
N GLU A 175 9.28 6.32 16.50
CA GLU A 175 10.75 6.39 16.45
C GLU A 175 11.41 5.85 17.72
N GLU A 176 10.79 6.03 18.88
CA GLU A 176 11.28 5.46 20.15
C GLU A 176 11.18 3.95 20.16
N GLN A 177 10.07 3.37 19.70
CA GLN A 177 9.82 1.94 19.75
C GLN A 177 10.51 1.19 18.60
N ALA A 178 10.38 1.68 17.37
CA ALA A 178 10.78 0.99 16.15
C ALA A 178 11.95 1.66 15.40
N GLY A 179 12.61 2.68 15.98
CA GLY A 179 13.61 3.48 15.29
C GLY A 179 14.74 2.66 14.67
N ALA A 180 15.25 1.65 15.37
CA ALA A 180 16.30 0.75 14.86
C ALA A 180 15.81 -0.04 13.62
N THR A 181 14.59 -0.55 13.66
CA THR A 181 13.98 -1.26 12.53
C THR A 181 13.71 -0.33 11.36
N LEU A 182 13.28 0.91 11.61
CA LEU A 182 13.04 1.90 10.55
C LEU A 182 14.29 2.26 9.74
N GLU A 183 15.50 2.08 10.27
CA GLU A 183 16.75 2.27 9.53
C GLU A 183 16.91 1.28 8.36
N GLU A 184 16.28 0.10 8.43
CA GLU A 184 16.31 -0.95 7.40
C GLU A 184 15.36 -0.65 6.23
N LEU A 185 14.45 0.34 6.34
CA LEU A 185 13.38 0.61 5.38
C LEU A 185 13.86 0.69 3.92
N GLN A 186 14.96 1.40 3.67
CA GLN A 186 15.41 1.65 2.28
C GLN A 186 15.82 0.37 1.55
N ASP A 187 16.34 -0.61 2.27
CA ASP A 187 16.84 -1.86 1.73
C ASP A 187 15.68 -2.84 1.42
N THR A 188 14.52 -2.68 2.08
CA THR A 188 13.37 -3.57 1.95
C THR A 188 12.33 -3.13 0.92
N LEU A 189 12.36 -1.85 0.47
CA LEU A 189 11.30 -1.28 -0.37
C LEU A 189 11.08 -2.01 -1.71
N ALA A 190 12.14 -2.54 -2.31
CA ALA A 190 12.11 -3.09 -3.65
C ALA A 190 11.47 -4.48 -3.70
N ASP A 191 11.64 -5.29 -2.66
CA ASP A 191 11.06 -6.62 -2.52
C ASP A 191 9.91 -6.61 -1.53
N GLN A 192 8.75 -7.17 -1.93
CA GLN A 192 7.56 -7.16 -1.07
C GLN A 192 7.67 -8.14 0.10
N GLY A 193 8.38 -9.26 -0.06
CA GLY A 193 8.61 -10.22 1.02
C GLY A 193 9.51 -9.62 2.11
N ASP A 194 10.61 -8.99 1.71
CA ASP A 194 11.51 -8.30 2.64
C ASP A 194 10.77 -7.15 3.36
N PHE A 195 9.97 -6.39 2.62
CA PHE A 195 9.15 -5.33 3.23
C PHE A 195 8.08 -5.89 4.18
N ALA A 196 7.48 -7.03 3.86
CA ALA A 196 6.49 -7.67 4.73
C ALA A 196 7.10 -8.11 6.06
N ARG A 197 8.33 -8.69 6.04
CA ARG A 197 9.10 -9.02 7.26
C ARG A 197 9.44 -7.77 8.06
N PHE A 198 9.93 -6.73 7.38
CA PHE A 198 10.18 -5.42 7.98
C PHE A 198 8.92 -4.85 8.66
N ALA A 199 7.77 -4.87 7.98
CA ALA A 199 6.51 -4.35 8.52
C ALA A 199 6.06 -5.15 9.75
N ARG A 200 6.20 -6.49 9.76
CA ARG A 200 5.90 -7.33 10.93
C ARG A 200 6.80 -6.96 12.11
N LYS A 201 8.10 -6.72 11.87
CA LYS A 201 9.04 -6.30 12.92
C LYS A 201 8.68 -4.94 13.51
N VAL A 202 8.31 -3.95 12.66
CA VAL A 202 7.81 -2.65 13.13
C VAL A 202 6.54 -2.83 13.98
N ILE A 203 5.61 -3.69 13.58
CA ILE A 203 4.37 -3.97 14.33
C ILE A 203 4.69 -4.60 15.69
N GLU A 204 5.65 -5.51 15.76
CA GLU A 204 6.13 -6.11 17.02
C GLU A 204 6.75 -5.06 17.94
N ASP A 205 7.65 -4.22 17.41
CA ASP A 205 8.29 -3.12 18.14
C ASP A 205 7.27 -2.12 18.69
N LEU A 206 6.17 -1.88 17.97
CA LEU A 206 5.05 -1.04 18.43
C LEU A 206 4.17 -1.71 19.50
N GLY A 207 4.49 -2.94 19.93
CA GLY A 207 3.80 -3.65 21.00
C GLY A 207 2.61 -4.49 20.55
N TYR A 208 2.47 -4.78 19.26
CA TYR A 208 1.38 -5.60 18.69
C TYR A 208 1.88 -6.99 18.22
N GLY A 209 2.98 -7.48 18.76
CA GLY A 209 3.57 -8.78 18.43
C GLY A 209 2.63 -9.96 18.65
N ASP A 210 1.78 -9.91 19.70
CA ASP A 210 0.75 -10.90 19.98
C ASP A 210 -0.34 -11.01 18.90
N GLN A 211 -0.47 -10.00 18.05
CA GLN A 211 -1.43 -9.94 16.95
C GLN A 211 -0.86 -10.44 15.62
N LEU A 212 0.44 -10.71 15.52
CA LEU A 212 1.08 -11.13 14.27
C LEU A 212 0.65 -12.52 13.80
N GLY A 213 0.39 -13.44 14.74
CA GLY A 213 0.22 -14.87 14.44
C GLY A 213 1.57 -15.56 14.23
N GLU A 214 1.55 -16.76 13.66
CA GLU A 214 2.75 -17.54 13.36
C GLU A 214 3.66 -16.84 12.36
N ASP A 215 4.96 -17.14 12.43
CA ASP A 215 5.91 -16.64 11.44
C ASP A 215 5.88 -17.56 10.22
N PRO A 216 5.48 -17.04 9.05
CA PRO A 216 5.35 -17.87 7.85
C PRO A 216 6.68 -18.43 7.33
N ASP A 217 7.82 -17.84 7.72
CA ASP A 217 9.13 -18.32 7.30
C ASP A 217 9.58 -19.53 8.14
N LEU A 218 9.16 -19.65 9.41
CA LEU A 218 9.43 -20.83 10.23
C LEU A 218 8.66 -22.08 9.76
N GLU A 219 7.47 -21.90 9.18
CA GLU A 219 6.67 -23.01 8.64
C GLU A 219 7.30 -23.62 7.37
N GLU A 220 8.03 -22.84 6.57
CA GLU A 220 8.75 -23.35 5.38
C GLU A 220 9.98 -24.13 5.80
N ASP A 221 10.78 -23.65 6.75
CA ASP A 221 11.97 -24.35 7.23
C ASP A 221 11.60 -25.73 7.81
N GLU A 222 10.48 -25.84 8.55
CA GLU A 222 9.99 -27.13 9.09
C GLU A 222 9.50 -28.08 7.99
N GLN A 223 8.93 -27.56 6.88
CA GLN A 223 8.49 -28.39 5.76
C GLN A 223 9.66 -28.87 4.91
N ASP A 224 10.64 -28.01 4.64
CA ASP A 224 11.84 -28.36 3.89
C ASP A 224 12.68 -29.41 4.67
N GLU A 225 12.85 -29.27 6.00
CA GLU A 225 13.52 -30.29 6.83
C GLU A 225 12.75 -31.62 6.87
N ALA A 226 11.42 -31.59 6.81
CA ALA A 226 10.60 -32.78 6.78
C ALA A 226 10.68 -33.51 5.43
N GLU A 227 10.76 -32.77 4.31
CA GLU A 227 10.94 -33.34 2.96
C GLU A 227 12.35 -33.91 2.78
N GLU A 228 13.41 -33.21 3.21
CA GLU A 228 14.79 -33.74 3.19
C GLU A 228 14.93 -35.03 4.01
N SER A 229 14.31 -35.09 5.20
CA SER A 229 14.32 -36.30 6.03
C SER A 229 13.50 -37.45 5.47
N ALA A 230 12.51 -37.18 4.61
CA ALA A 230 11.72 -38.19 3.92
C ALA A 230 12.47 -38.80 2.72
N GLU A 231 13.24 -37.97 1.99
CA GLU A 231 14.07 -38.44 0.86
C GLU A 231 15.27 -39.29 1.34
N GLU A 232 15.89 -38.99 2.49
CA GLU A 232 16.96 -39.78 3.07
C GLU A 232 16.48 -41.17 3.56
N ASN A 233 15.19 -41.37 3.81
CA ASN A 233 14.62 -42.62 4.32
C ASN A 233 13.98 -43.51 3.23
N GLU A 234 14.10 -43.23 1.95
CA GLU A 234 13.68 -44.16 0.93
C GLU A 234 14.61 -45.41 0.92
N PRO A 235 14.10 -46.62 1.19
CA PRO A 235 14.93 -47.80 1.19
C PRO A 235 15.37 -48.15 -0.26
N ASP A 236 16.69 -48.21 -0.43
CA ASP A 236 17.33 -48.68 -1.66
C ASP A 236 16.83 -50.11 -2.00
N SER A 237 15.82 -50.20 -2.86
CA SER A 237 15.29 -51.46 -3.33
C SER A 237 16.12 -51.95 -4.54
N THR A 238 17.36 -52.35 -4.28
CA THR A 238 18.09 -53.22 -5.22
C THR A 238 17.50 -54.62 -5.13
N GLY A 239 16.54 -54.92 -6.00
CA GLY A 239 16.07 -56.27 -6.23
C GLY A 239 17.16 -57.11 -6.89
N GLU A 240 17.70 -58.06 -6.15
CA GLU A 240 18.40 -59.18 -6.74
C GLU A 240 17.37 -60.14 -7.40
N GLU A 241 17.38 -60.20 -8.71
CA GLU A 241 16.77 -61.32 -9.44
C GLU A 241 17.83 -62.41 -9.63
N GLU A 242 17.56 -63.59 -9.05
CA GLU A 242 18.06 -64.89 -9.52
C GLU A 242 16.95 -65.65 -10.26
#